data_b58c0f4b20137939a4f78cfd21f0889b
#
_entry.id   b58c0f4b20137939a4f78cfd21f0889b
#
_cell.length_a   1.000
_cell.length_b   1.000
_cell.length_c   1.000
_cell.angle_alpha   90.00
_cell.angle_beta   90.00
_cell.angle_gamma   90.00
#
_symmetry.space_group_name_H-M   'P 1'
#
loop_
_entity.id
_entity.type
_entity.pdbx_description
1 polymer ?
#
loop_
_entity_poly.entity_id
_entity_poly.type
_entity_poly.pdbx_seq_one_letter_code
_entity_poly.pdbx_strand_id
1 'polypeptide(L)'
;RDGELIDISAQVPKSSDYERTGRLHSGGGGLVATAEDYWRFCEMLRRGGEGPNGRLLATATVEAMLGNRMLPEQGPLFWHQSVRSPAMTGGGWGLGIGVRVAPVDDGTLHSPVGEVFWGGLAGTGFFIHRPSGVSAVVMTQYVGSDSDDPVVMMRDVVYRALFPIGGLT
;
A
#
# COMPACT_ATOMS: atom_id res chain seq x y z
N ARG A 1 -14.97 -19.38 -3.08
CA ARG A 1 -15.88 -20.39 -2.54
C ARG A 1 -15.14 -21.71 -2.65
N ASP A 2 -15.00 -22.46 -1.60
CA ASP A 2 -14.32 -23.77 -1.52
C ASP A 2 -12.79 -23.80 -1.78
N GLY A 3 -12.08 -22.64 -1.75
CA GLY A 3 -10.62 -22.57 -1.92
C GLY A 3 -10.11 -22.79 -3.35
N GLU A 4 -10.98 -22.92 -4.35
CA GLU A 4 -10.59 -23.07 -5.75
C GLU A 4 -10.31 -21.70 -6.38
N LEU A 5 -9.18 -21.58 -7.08
CA LEU A 5 -8.84 -20.42 -7.91
C LEU A 5 -9.64 -20.47 -9.22
N ILE A 6 -10.35 -19.39 -9.50
CA ILE A 6 -11.14 -19.24 -10.72
C ILE A 6 -10.49 -18.16 -11.60
N ASP A 7 -10.26 -18.46 -12.87
CA ASP A 7 -9.79 -17.48 -13.85
C ASP A 7 -10.92 -16.50 -14.20
N ILE A 8 -10.71 -15.23 -13.83
CA ILE A 8 -11.64 -14.12 -14.14
C ILE A 8 -11.08 -13.17 -15.22
N SER A 9 -10.04 -13.55 -15.94
CA SER A 9 -9.37 -12.70 -16.94
C SER A 9 -10.31 -12.16 -18.01
N ALA A 10 -11.38 -12.89 -18.33
CA ALA A 10 -12.39 -12.44 -19.28
C ALA A 10 -13.31 -11.32 -18.74
N GLN A 11 -13.34 -11.12 -17.41
CA GLN A 11 -14.19 -10.16 -16.70
C GLN A 11 -13.48 -8.86 -16.37
N VAL A 12 -12.15 -8.83 -16.47
CA VAL A 12 -11.33 -7.64 -16.20
C VAL A 12 -10.87 -7.00 -17.51
N PRO A 13 -10.76 -5.65 -17.55
CA PRO A 13 -10.22 -4.96 -18.71
C PRO A 13 -8.82 -5.45 -19.04
N LYS A 14 -8.54 -5.73 -20.32
CA LYS A 14 -7.19 -6.09 -20.77
C LYS A 14 -6.32 -4.83 -20.86
N SER A 15 -5.00 -4.97 -20.72
CA SER A 15 -4.04 -3.87 -20.89
C SER A 15 -4.21 -3.16 -22.25
N SER A 16 -4.46 -3.90 -23.32
CA SER A 16 -4.79 -3.37 -24.65
C SER A 16 -6.01 -2.43 -24.69
N ASP A 17 -6.91 -2.53 -23.70
CA ASP A 17 -8.05 -1.65 -23.62
C ASP A 17 -7.66 -0.24 -23.15
N TYR A 18 -6.55 -0.07 -22.46
CA TYR A 18 -6.02 1.23 -22.01
C TYR A 18 -5.26 1.96 -23.12
N GLU A 19 -4.78 1.25 -24.13
CA GLU A 19 -4.07 1.81 -25.28
C GLU A 19 -5.01 2.46 -26.32
N ARG A 20 -6.32 2.24 -26.22
CA ARG A 20 -7.30 2.77 -27.16
C ARG A 20 -7.53 4.26 -26.96
N THR A 21 -7.33 5.03 -28.04
CA THR A 21 -7.60 6.47 -28.07
C THR A 21 -9.08 6.77 -27.72
N GLY A 22 -9.32 7.85 -26.97
CA GLY A 22 -10.67 8.31 -26.63
C GLY A 22 -11.24 7.71 -25.34
N ARG A 23 -10.48 6.91 -24.57
CA ARG A 23 -10.88 6.46 -23.24
C ARG A 23 -10.38 7.39 -22.14
N LEU A 24 -11.09 7.37 -21.00
CA LEU A 24 -10.64 8.06 -19.80
C LEU A 24 -9.32 7.46 -19.31
N HIS A 25 -8.31 8.31 -19.15
CA HIS A 25 -7.05 7.92 -18.48
C HIS A 25 -7.29 7.85 -16.98
N SER A 26 -7.60 6.65 -16.48
CA SER A 26 -7.88 6.43 -15.07
C SER A 26 -6.61 6.48 -14.23
N GLY A 27 -6.52 7.42 -13.30
CA GLY A 27 -5.41 7.46 -12.33
C GLY A 27 -5.46 6.33 -11.30
N GLY A 28 -6.63 5.71 -11.11
CA GLY A 28 -6.80 4.63 -10.15
C GLY A 28 -6.52 3.22 -10.70
N GLY A 29 -6.61 3.03 -12.03
CA GLY A 29 -6.47 1.69 -12.62
C GLY A 29 -5.90 1.68 -14.05
N GLY A 30 -5.42 2.81 -14.53
CA GLY A 30 -4.95 2.97 -15.92
C GLY A 30 -3.43 2.90 -16.10
N LEU A 31 -2.66 2.75 -15.05
CA LEU A 31 -1.21 2.65 -15.13
C LEU A 31 -0.76 1.18 -15.11
N VAL A 32 0.22 0.88 -15.96
CA VAL A 32 0.89 -0.41 -16.00
C VAL A 32 2.37 -0.18 -15.68
N ALA A 33 2.90 -0.95 -14.74
CA ALA A 33 4.29 -0.83 -14.32
C ALA A 33 4.86 -2.21 -13.96
N THR A 34 6.18 -2.34 -13.97
CA THR A 34 6.85 -3.48 -13.38
C THR A 34 6.97 -3.32 -11.85
N ALA A 35 7.19 -4.42 -11.13
CA ALA A 35 7.45 -4.35 -9.69
C ALA A 35 8.69 -3.49 -9.39
N GLU A 36 9.72 -3.56 -10.23
CA GLU A 36 10.93 -2.76 -10.09
C GLU A 36 10.68 -1.26 -10.26
N ASP A 37 9.90 -0.86 -11.27
CA ASP A 37 9.59 0.55 -11.49
C ASP A 37 8.77 1.12 -10.34
N TYR A 38 7.80 0.35 -9.86
CA TYR A 38 7.00 0.78 -8.71
C TYR A 38 7.82 0.81 -7.41
N TRP A 39 8.75 -0.14 -7.24
CA TRP A 39 9.69 -0.12 -6.11
C TRP A 39 10.61 1.11 -6.16
N ARG A 40 11.08 1.55 -7.33
CA ARG A 40 11.85 2.79 -7.49
C ARG A 40 11.06 4.01 -7.05
N PHE A 41 9.75 4.05 -7.32
CA PHE A 41 8.86 5.08 -6.79
C PHE A 41 8.78 5.02 -5.26
N CYS A 42 8.62 3.85 -4.67
CA CYS A 42 8.63 3.66 -3.22
C CYS A 42 9.95 4.10 -2.59
N GLU A 43 11.08 3.76 -3.21
CA GLU A 43 12.42 4.18 -2.76
C GLU A 43 12.60 5.70 -2.84
N MET A 44 12.11 6.34 -3.87
CA MET A 44 12.12 7.80 -3.98
C MET A 44 11.36 8.44 -2.80
N LEU A 45 10.19 7.94 -2.47
CA LEU A 45 9.43 8.40 -1.29
C LEU A 45 10.18 8.11 0.02
N ARG A 46 10.72 6.89 0.18
CA ARG A 46 11.52 6.50 1.36
C ARG A 46 12.70 7.43 1.58
N ARG A 47 13.38 7.84 0.51
CA ARG A 47 14.53 8.76 0.51
C ARG A 47 14.14 10.24 0.55
N GLY A 48 12.88 10.56 0.84
CA GLY A 48 12.43 11.96 0.94
C GLY A 48 12.48 12.72 -0.37
N GLY A 49 12.17 12.06 -1.48
CA GLY A 49 12.08 12.65 -2.82
C GLY A 49 13.33 12.48 -3.69
N GLU A 50 14.32 11.70 -3.24
CA GLU A 50 15.56 11.49 -3.96
C GLU A 50 15.49 10.22 -4.80
N GLY A 51 15.59 10.37 -6.11
CA GLY A 51 15.65 9.28 -7.08
C GLY A 51 17.09 8.93 -7.49
N PRO A 52 17.28 7.94 -8.37
CA PRO A 52 18.60 7.48 -8.79
C PRO A 52 19.40 8.54 -9.56
N ASN A 53 18.71 9.44 -10.26
CA ASN A 53 19.31 10.48 -11.09
C ASN A 53 19.18 11.90 -10.50
N GLY A 54 18.92 11.99 -9.19
CA GLY A 54 18.76 13.26 -8.49
C GLY A 54 17.37 13.41 -7.85
N ARG A 55 17.14 14.56 -7.25
CA ARG A 55 15.92 14.87 -6.54
C ARG A 55 14.74 15.09 -7.47
N LEU A 56 13.65 14.34 -7.26
CA LEU A 56 12.40 14.45 -7.99
C LEU A 56 11.37 15.31 -7.25
N LEU A 57 11.32 15.21 -5.92
CA LEU A 57 10.43 15.97 -5.06
C LEU A 57 11.22 16.63 -3.94
N ALA A 58 10.79 17.81 -3.53
CA ALA A 58 11.31 18.43 -2.32
C ALA A 58 10.99 17.55 -1.08
N THR A 59 11.89 17.50 -0.11
CA THR A 59 11.66 16.73 1.13
C THR A 59 10.38 17.17 1.82
N ALA A 60 10.10 18.49 1.90
CA ALA A 60 8.87 19.00 2.47
C ALA A 60 7.61 18.53 1.74
N THR A 61 7.69 18.32 0.42
CA THR A 61 6.58 17.76 -0.36
C THR A 61 6.32 16.30 0.04
N VAL A 62 7.37 15.51 0.16
CA VAL A 62 7.24 14.11 0.60
C VAL A 62 6.71 14.03 2.03
N GLU A 63 7.19 14.85 2.95
CA GLU A 63 6.65 14.92 4.32
C GLU A 63 5.15 15.29 4.32
N ALA A 64 4.76 16.22 3.45
CA ALA A 64 3.35 16.58 3.28
C ALA A 64 2.51 15.41 2.72
N MET A 65 3.05 14.62 1.80
CA MET A 65 2.39 13.44 1.22
C MET A 65 2.21 12.32 2.24
N LEU A 66 3.25 12.04 3.03
CA LEU A 66 3.30 10.90 3.94
C LEU A 66 2.74 11.21 5.34
N GLY A 67 2.46 12.48 5.64
CA GLY A 67 1.83 12.88 6.90
C GLY A 67 0.33 12.59 6.91
N ASN A 68 -0.20 12.18 8.07
CA ASN A 68 -1.65 12.04 8.24
C ASN A 68 -2.36 13.38 8.05
N ARG A 69 -3.37 13.41 7.19
CA ARG A 69 -4.18 14.59 6.86
C ARG A 69 -5.63 14.45 7.29
N MET A 70 -5.99 13.33 7.88
CA MET A 70 -7.33 13.16 8.43
C MET A 70 -7.51 14.05 9.66
N LEU A 71 -8.71 14.59 9.77
CA LEU A 71 -9.09 15.35 10.97
C LEU A 71 -9.19 14.39 12.17
N PRO A 72 -8.88 14.85 13.40
CA PRO A 72 -8.93 13.99 14.59
C PRO A 72 -10.27 13.28 14.79
N GLU A 73 -11.37 13.96 14.46
CA GLU A 73 -12.73 13.42 14.54
C GLU A 73 -13.04 12.35 13.48
N GLN A 74 -12.28 12.31 12.39
CA GLN A 74 -12.43 11.30 11.35
C GLN A 74 -11.69 10.00 11.69
N GLY A 75 -10.68 10.07 12.53
CA GLY A 75 -9.91 8.99 13.13
C GLY A 75 -9.78 7.66 12.36
N PRO A 76 -9.13 6.67 12.93
CA PRO A 76 -9.04 5.33 12.34
C PRO A 76 -10.40 4.65 12.12
N LEU A 77 -11.43 5.06 12.86
CA LEU A 77 -12.79 4.51 12.77
C LEU A 77 -13.45 4.70 11.40
N PHE A 78 -13.13 5.78 10.68
CA PHE A 78 -13.68 6.02 9.35
C PHE A 78 -13.31 4.88 8.37
N TRP A 79 -12.08 4.45 8.39
CA TRP A 79 -11.59 3.36 7.53
C TRP A 79 -12.13 2.01 7.96
N HIS A 80 -12.27 1.79 9.26
CA HIS A 80 -12.83 0.55 9.79
C HIS A 80 -14.29 0.32 9.38
N GLN A 81 -15.07 1.37 9.19
CA GLN A 81 -16.47 1.25 8.77
C GLN A 81 -16.63 1.13 7.25
N SER A 82 -15.77 1.76 6.46
CA SER A 82 -15.91 1.85 5.00
C SER A 82 -15.12 0.77 4.27
N VAL A 83 -13.99 0.33 4.81
CA VAL A 83 -13.11 -0.68 4.24
C VAL A 83 -12.73 -1.65 5.35
N ARG A 84 -13.41 -2.79 5.39
CA ARG A 84 -13.19 -3.84 6.40
C ARG A 84 -11.89 -4.61 6.17
N SER A 85 -10.81 -3.94 5.80
CA SER A 85 -9.52 -4.58 5.59
C SER A 85 -8.65 -4.47 6.84
N PRO A 86 -8.08 -5.56 7.36
CA PRO A 86 -7.08 -5.53 8.42
C PRO A 86 -5.92 -4.59 8.10
N ALA A 87 -5.57 -4.47 6.81
CA ALA A 87 -4.55 -3.54 6.34
C ALA A 87 -4.82 -2.07 6.74
N MET A 88 -6.08 -1.70 6.94
CA MET A 88 -6.51 -0.33 7.26
C MET A 88 -6.65 -0.06 8.77
N THR A 89 -6.62 -1.08 9.60
CA THR A 89 -6.68 -0.93 11.07
C THR A 89 -5.57 0.02 11.54
N GLY A 90 -5.90 0.97 12.42
CA GLY A 90 -4.93 1.96 12.91
C GLY A 90 -4.40 2.92 11.84
N GLY A 91 -5.08 3.00 10.69
CA GLY A 91 -4.68 3.83 9.55
C GLY A 91 -5.22 5.25 9.62
N GLY A 92 -4.48 6.19 9.05
CA GLY A 92 -4.86 7.53 8.64
C GLY A 92 -4.65 7.67 7.14
N TRP A 93 -4.72 8.90 6.63
CA TRP A 93 -4.58 9.18 5.21
C TRP A 93 -3.70 10.38 4.93
N GLY A 94 -2.72 10.20 4.06
CA GLY A 94 -1.87 11.27 3.52
C GLY A 94 -2.43 11.80 2.19
N LEU A 95 -1.57 12.29 1.32
CA LEU A 95 -1.96 12.72 -0.01
C LEU A 95 -1.89 11.53 -0.99
N GLY A 96 -3.00 10.78 -1.07
CA GLY A 96 -3.11 9.60 -1.93
C GLY A 96 -2.46 8.33 -1.40
N ILE A 97 -2.17 8.24 -0.10
CA ILE A 97 -1.47 7.13 0.54
C ILE A 97 -2.02 6.87 1.94
N GLY A 98 -2.17 5.62 2.34
CA GLY A 98 -2.48 5.23 3.71
C GLY A 98 -1.28 5.46 4.62
N VAL A 99 -1.53 5.88 5.85
CA VAL A 99 -0.50 6.15 6.87
C VAL A 99 -0.87 5.42 8.16
N ARG A 100 0.05 4.68 8.73
CA ARG A 100 -0.14 4.02 10.02
C ARG A 100 0.04 5.04 11.15
N VAL A 101 -1.03 5.37 11.85
CA VAL A 101 -1.03 6.36 12.95
C VAL A 101 -1.08 5.70 14.33
N ALA A 102 -1.43 4.44 14.40
CA ALA A 102 -1.36 3.61 15.59
C ALA A 102 -0.73 2.26 15.24
N PRO A 103 0.04 1.64 16.13
CA PRO A 103 0.62 0.33 15.85
C PRO A 103 -0.47 -0.73 15.77
N VAL A 104 -0.25 -1.75 14.98
CA VAL A 104 -1.12 -2.93 14.89
C VAL A 104 -0.28 -4.17 15.18
N ASP A 105 -0.75 -4.94 16.15
CA ASP A 105 -0.23 -6.27 16.49
C ASP A 105 -1.39 -7.09 17.08
N ASP A 106 -2.30 -7.51 16.21
CA ASP A 106 -3.56 -8.19 16.59
C ASP A 106 -3.54 -9.69 16.23
N GLY A 107 -2.37 -10.21 15.87
CA GLY A 107 -2.17 -11.60 15.44
C GLY A 107 -2.41 -11.82 13.95
N THR A 108 -3.05 -10.90 13.25
CA THR A 108 -3.28 -10.96 11.81
C THR A 108 -2.34 -10.03 11.03
N LEU A 109 -1.91 -8.95 11.65
CA LEU A 109 -1.01 -7.97 11.07
C LEU A 109 -0.09 -7.40 12.14
N HIS A 110 1.20 -7.33 11.80
CA HIS A 110 2.21 -6.64 12.58
C HIS A 110 2.69 -5.42 11.77
N SER A 111 2.41 -4.20 12.23
CA SER A 111 2.68 -2.98 11.46
C SER A 111 3.03 -1.80 12.37
N PRO A 112 4.20 -1.17 12.18
CA PRO A 112 4.67 -0.07 13.01
C PRO A 112 4.01 1.27 12.64
N VAL A 113 3.98 2.19 13.61
CA VAL A 113 3.60 3.59 13.37
C VAL A 113 4.54 4.23 12.34
N GLY A 114 3.98 5.04 11.45
CA GLY A 114 4.75 5.71 10.40
C GLY A 114 4.93 4.88 9.13
N GLU A 115 4.43 3.63 9.09
CA GLU A 115 4.29 2.93 7.84
C GLU A 115 3.36 3.70 6.90
N VAL A 116 3.73 3.81 5.63
CA VAL A 116 2.86 4.26 4.56
C VAL A 116 2.63 3.12 3.57
N PHE A 117 1.40 3.02 3.06
CA PHE A 117 0.99 1.86 2.28
C PHE A 117 -0.19 2.17 1.37
N TRP A 118 -0.39 1.35 0.38
CA TRP A 118 -1.64 1.26 -0.37
C TRP A 118 -1.70 -0.08 -1.11
N GLY A 119 -2.87 -0.39 -1.64
CA GLY A 119 -3.13 -1.62 -2.37
C GLY A 119 -4.12 -1.45 -3.50
N GLY A 120 -4.28 -2.49 -4.29
CA GLY A 120 -5.22 -2.59 -5.39
C GLY A 120 -6.06 -3.85 -5.30
N LEU A 121 -7.23 -3.83 -5.95
CA LEU A 121 -8.22 -4.91 -5.92
C LEU A 121 -7.64 -6.28 -6.34
N ALA A 122 -6.62 -6.28 -7.20
CA ALA A 122 -5.98 -7.51 -7.68
C ALA A 122 -4.83 -8.02 -6.79
N GLY A 123 -4.80 -7.65 -5.51
CA GLY A 123 -3.78 -8.07 -4.55
C GLY A 123 -2.40 -7.46 -4.83
N THR A 124 -2.35 -6.37 -5.58
CA THR A 124 -1.15 -5.57 -5.70
C THR A 124 -1.05 -4.59 -4.55
N GLY A 125 0.17 -4.25 -4.11
CA GLY A 125 0.32 -3.23 -3.09
C GLY A 125 1.77 -2.94 -2.76
N PHE A 126 1.95 -1.97 -1.88
CA PHE A 126 3.25 -1.59 -1.36
C PHE A 126 3.14 -1.13 0.08
N PHE A 127 4.27 -1.18 0.78
CA PHE A 127 4.45 -0.54 2.07
C PHE A 127 5.87 -0.01 2.22
N ILE A 128 5.99 1.09 2.94
CA ILE A 128 7.25 1.78 3.20
C ILE A 128 7.28 2.15 4.68
N HIS A 129 8.38 1.83 5.36
CA HIS A 129 8.64 2.31 6.70
C HIS A 129 10.02 2.98 6.75
N ARG A 130 10.02 4.30 6.71
CA ARG A 130 11.25 5.11 6.62
C ARG A 130 12.20 4.88 7.78
N PRO A 131 11.72 4.83 9.05
CA PRO A 131 12.62 4.62 10.19
C PRO A 131 13.40 3.30 10.13
N SER A 132 12.80 2.20 9.65
CA SER A 132 13.49 0.92 9.50
C SER A 132 14.19 0.76 8.14
N GLY A 133 14.04 1.71 7.23
CA GLY A 133 14.64 1.65 5.91
C GLY A 133 13.98 0.64 4.96
N VAL A 134 12.77 0.21 5.26
CA VAL A 134 12.03 -0.79 4.46
C VAL A 134 11.19 -0.13 3.39
N SER A 135 11.23 -0.71 2.19
CA SER A 135 10.21 -0.54 1.16
C SER A 135 9.96 -1.89 0.49
N ALA A 136 8.71 -2.22 0.23
CA ALA A 136 8.33 -3.46 -0.42
C ALA A 136 7.17 -3.22 -1.38
N VAL A 137 7.15 -4.02 -2.45
CA VAL A 137 6.09 -4.04 -3.45
C VAL A 137 5.65 -5.48 -3.66
N VAL A 138 4.36 -5.70 -3.70
CA VAL A 138 3.73 -6.99 -3.99
C VAL A 138 2.92 -6.85 -5.26
N MET A 139 3.17 -7.71 -6.24
CA MET A 139 2.45 -7.72 -7.51
C MET A 139 1.81 -9.09 -7.72
N THR A 140 0.50 -9.13 -7.64
CA THR A 140 -0.29 -10.32 -7.92
C THR A 140 -1.44 -9.99 -8.88
N GLN A 141 -2.13 -11.01 -9.36
CA GLN A 141 -3.39 -10.90 -10.08
C GLN A 141 -4.42 -11.80 -9.37
N TYR A 142 -4.65 -11.49 -8.10
CA TYR A 142 -5.51 -12.26 -7.23
C TYR A 142 -6.58 -11.37 -6.59
N VAL A 143 -7.83 -11.65 -6.86
CA VAL A 143 -8.98 -11.01 -6.21
C VAL A 143 -9.50 -11.99 -5.16
N GLY A 144 -9.04 -11.85 -3.94
CA GLY A 144 -9.37 -12.72 -2.82
C GLY A 144 -10.13 -12.03 -1.70
N SER A 145 -10.25 -12.70 -0.57
CA SER A 145 -10.74 -12.11 0.67
C SER A 145 -9.63 -11.36 1.41
N ASP A 146 -10.02 -10.48 2.33
CA ASP A 146 -9.07 -9.74 3.17
C ASP A 146 -8.16 -10.67 4.01
N SER A 147 -8.63 -11.88 4.35
CA SER A 147 -7.85 -12.87 5.10
C SER A 147 -6.67 -13.43 4.30
N ASP A 148 -6.76 -13.41 2.98
CA ASP A 148 -5.78 -14.02 2.07
C ASP A 148 -5.07 -12.96 1.24
N ASP A 149 -5.08 -11.70 1.68
CA ASP A 149 -4.42 -10.59 0.99
C ASP A 149 -2.90 -10.78 0.99
N PRO A 150 -2.27 -10.99 -0.18
CA PRO A 150 -0.82 -11.20 -0.28
C PRO A 150 0.01 -10.03 0.27
N VAL A 151 -0.53 -8.82 0.23
CA VAL A 151 0.15 -7.61 0.75
C VAL A 151 0.16 -7.64 2.27
N VAL A 152 -0.97 -8.02 2.91
CA VAL A 152 -1.07 -8.17 4.36
C VAL A 152 -0.12 -9.26 4.84
N MET A 153 -0.14 -10.43 4.18
CA MET A 153 0.74 -11.55 4.52
C MET A 153 2.22 -11.19 4.41
N MET A 154 2.64 -10.54 3.31
CA MET A 154 4.03 -10.12 3.10
C MET A 154 4.45 -9.08 4.16
N ARG A 155 3.58 -8.13 4.45
CA ARG A 155 3.81 -7.09 5.47
C ARG A 155 4.04 -7.72 6.84
N ASP A 156 3.17 -8.63 7.26
CA ASP A 156 3.28 -9.31 8.54
C ASP A 156 4.62 -10.07 8.66
N VAL A 157 4.97 -10.86 7.64
CA VAL A 157 6.25 -11.61 7.60
C VAL A 157 7.46 -10.68 7.71
N VAL A 158 7.48 -9.59 6.94
CA VAL A 158 8.60 -8.65 6.93
C VAL A 158 8.74 -7.96 8.28
N TYR A 159 7.65 -7.46 8.83
CA TYR A 159 7.75 -6.73 10.10
C TYR A 159 8.00 -7.63 11.31
N ARG A 160 7.48 -8.84 11.33
CA ARG A 160 7.85 -9.81 12.39
C ARG A 160 9.33 -10.19 12.34
N ALA A 161 9.92 -10.24 11.14
CA ALA A 161 11.35 -10.49 11.01
C ALA A 161 12.22 -9.31 11.48
N LEU A 162 11.74 -8.09 11.30
CA LEU A 162 12.47 -6.86 11.67
C LEU A 162 12.22 -6.43 13.12
N PHE A 163 11.02 -6.64 13.62
CA PHE A 163 10.57 -6.26 14.96
C PHE A 163 10.04 -7.49 15.69
N PRO A 164 10.87 -8.27 16.36
CA PRO A 164 10.41 -9.39 17.19
C PRO A 164 9.38 -8.93 18.23
N ILE A 165 8.51 -9.85 18.63
CA ILE A 165 7.37 -9.60 19.53
C ILE A 165 7.78 -8.71 20.71
N GLY A 166 7.09 -7.58 20.87
CA GLY A 166 7.36 -6.56 21.90
C GLY A 166 8.22 -5.38 21.44
N GLY A 167 8.64 -5.32 20.19
CA GLY A 167 9.51 -4.27 19.65
C GLY A 167 8.82 -3.17 18.83
N LEU A 168 7.49 -3.14 18.74
CA LEU A 168 6.75 -2.05 18.12
C LEU A 168 6.58 -0.90 19.13
N THR A 169 7.41 0.11 19.03
CA THR A 169 7.26 1.39 19.75
C THR A 169 7.03 2.53 18.80
#